data_8a5d48ae6273c63638445412c67b49a7
#
_entry.id   8a5d48ae6273c63638445412c67b49a7
#
_cell.length_a   1.000
_cell.length_b   1.000
_cell.length_c   1.000
_cell.angle_alpha   90.00
_cell.angle_beta   90.00
_cell.angle_gamma   90.00
#
_symmetry.space_group_name_H-M   'P 1'
#
loop_
_entity.id
_entity.type
_entity.pdbx_description
1 polymer ?
#
loop_
_entity_poly.entity_id
_entity_poly.type
_entity_poly.pdbx_seq_one_letter_code
_entity_poly.pdbx_strand_id
1 'polypeptide(L)'
;MNKSPITADRGLLSRSECHALRGLAILGIFLHNYCHWLGPAVKENEYQFFRSNVEGLRHALGCPDTWLPVHLISFFGHYGVPVFLFLSAYGLTMKYERTRRRYDDPQPRDASPAAFVRFHFLKLFRMMIVGFVAFTMLDAITPGSHTYHLMDIVAQMGMFNNLLPTPDRIIWPGPYWFFGLMLQLYIVYRLLLFRRHWTVTVGLMVVCTVIQMACDPESEALNRWRYNFVGGMLPFGAGLLYARYATGLLSWRDGVGHARFDTLNLMVSVVLIFLLSFNYWTWYLVPLCVCSASIACVRLVGETPWLDGVGRILVWTGTLSAALFVCHPITRKIFIPISHHGDVYAGLLLYVIASLCLAWLVGLLMEKIPSPTLKKPQGA
;
A
#
# COMPACT_ATOMS: atom_id res chain seq x y z
N MET A 1 5.60 35.96 21.54
CA MET A 1 5.96 34.52 21.40
C MET A 1 6.25 34.24 19.92
N ASN A 2 7.50 34.31 19.55
CA ASN A 2 7.93 34.08 18.17
C ASN A 2 7.90 32.57 17.88
N LYS A 3 6.94 32.11 17.07
CA LYS A 3 7.01 30.80 16.43
C LYS A 3 8.12 30.87 15.40
N SER A 4 9.25 30.20 15.69
CA SER A 4 10.27 29.96 14.65
C SER A 4 9.59 29.29 13.45
N PRO A 5 9.77 29.80 12.22
CA PRO A 5 9.31 29.13 11.05
C PRO A 5 10.20 27.88 10.90
N ILE A 6 9.65 26.71 11.26
CA ILE A 6 10.10 25.49 10.61
C ILE A 6 9.80 25.76 9.14
N THR A 7 10.83 26.04 8.35
CA THR A 7 10.73 26.16 6.91
C THR A 7 10.15 24.83 6.44
N ALA A 8 8.84 24.82 6.20
CA ALA A 8 8.18 23.76 5.47
C ALA A 8 8.98 23.67 4.15
N ASP A 9 9.54 22.51 3.88
CA ASP A 9 10.17 22.20 2.59
C ASP A 9 9.04 22.40 1.57
N ARG A 10 8.99 23.60 0.98
CA ARG A 10 7.90 24.01 0.08
C ARG A 10 7.81 22.96 -0.99
N GLY A 11 6.76 22.17 -0.92
CA GLY A 11 6.38 21.28 -2.00
C GLY A 11 6.46 19.80 -1.74
N LEU A 12 7.06 19.28 -0.69
CA LEU A 12 6.97 17.88 -0.31
C LEU A 12 5.63 17.61 0.42
N LEU A 13 5.26 16.33 0.50
CA LEU A 13 4.04 15.93 1.17
C LEU A 13 4.11 16.28 2.67
N SER A 14 3.12 17.00 3.16
CA SER A 14 2.91 17.27 4.58
C SER A 14 2.51 15.99 5.33
N ARG A 15 2.58 16.03 6.67
CA ARG A 15 2.11 14.90 7.49
C ARG A 15 0.62 14.61 7.27
N SER A 16 -0.19 15.65 7.14
CA SER A 16 -1.62 15.53 6.88
C SER A 16 -1.89 14.88 5.53
N GLU A 17 -1.20 15.31 4.46
CA GLU A 17 -1.29 14.70 3.14
C GLU A 17 -0.82 13.23 3.17
N CYS A 18 0.25 12.90 3.89
CA CYS A 18 0.68 11.50 4.04
C CYS A 18 -0.38 10.64 4.78
N HIS A 19 -1.08 11.20 5.78
CA HIS A 19 -2.18 10.49 6.43
C HIS A 19 -3.39 10.35 5.48
N ALA A 20 -3.77 11.41 4.77
CA ALA A 20 -4.87 11.35 3.80
C ALA A 20 -4.60 10.34 2.67
N LEU A 21 -3.36 10.29 2.15
CA LEU A 21 -2.93 9.28 1.16
C LEU A 21 -3.03 7.85 1.70
N ARG A 22 -2.61 7.62 2.96
CA ARG A 22 -2.80 6.32 3.61
C ARG A 22 -4.28 5.98 3.78
N GLY A 23 -5.11 6.97 4.10
CA GLY A 23 -6.55 6.81 4.21
C GLY A 23 -7.19 6.41 2.90
N LEU A 24 -6.87 7.11 1.82
CA LEU A 24 -7.33 6.79 0.47
C LEU A 24 -6.89 5.38 0.04
N ALA A 25 -5.62 5.06 0.27
CA ALA A 25 -5.04 3.76 -0.09
C ALA A 25 -5.69 2.60 0.68
N ILE A 26 -5.87 2.75 2.01
CA ILE A 26 -6.47 1.66 2.80
C ILE A 26 -7.94 1.48 2.48
N LEU A 27 -8.68 2.55 2.17
CA LEU A 27 -10.06 2.45 1.71
C LEU A 27 -10.14 1.61 0.42
N GLY A 28 -9.25 1.85 -0.54
CA GLY A 28 -9.15 1.01 -1.73
C GLY A 28 -8.90 -0.46 -1.39
N ILE A 29 -7.86 -0.74 -0.60
CA ILE A 29 -7.43 -2.09 -0.27
C ILE A 29 -8.52 -2.89 0.45
N PHE A 30 -9.10 -2.36 1.53
CA PHE A 30 -10.03 -3.17 2.31
C PHE A 30 -11.37 -3.36 1.59
N LEU A 31 -11.85 -2.36 0.85
CA LEU A 31 -13.03 -2.51 0.00
C LEU A 31 -12.79 -3.50 -1.14
N HIS A 32 -11.63 -3.43 -1.82
CA HIS A 32 -11.21 -4.42 -2.80
C HIS A 32 -11.24 -5.84 -2.22
N ASN A 33 -10.63 -6.03 -1.04
CA ASN A 33 -10.56 -7.33 -0.37
C ASN A 33 -11.93 -7.92 0.01
N TYR A 34 -12.99 -7.15 -0.01
CA TYR A 34 -14.36 -7.63 0.11
C TYR A 34 -14.97 -7.89 -1.26
N CYS A 35 -14.92 -6.90 -2.14
CA CYS A 35 -15.62 -6.92 -3.42
C CYS A 35 -15.11 -8.01 -4.36
N HIS A 36 -13.80 -8.28 -4.41
CA HIS A 36 -13.24 -9.28 -5.31
C HIS A 36 -13.62 -10.74 -4.95
N TRP A 37 -14.12 -10.98 -3.75
CA TRP A 37 -14.66 -12.29 -3.36
C TRP A 37 -16.10 -12.52 -3.78
N LEU A 38 -16.80 -11.46 -4.23
CA LEU A 38 -18.18 -11.58 -4.72
C LEU A 38 -18.18 -12.22 -6.10
N GLY A 39 -19.03 -13.24 -6.30
CA GLY A 39 -19.04 -14.06 -7.52
C GLY A 39 -19.17 -13.28 -8.83
N PRO A 40 -20.13 -12.31 -8.96
CA PRO A 40 -20.30 -11.51 -10.18
C PRO A 40 -19.24 -10.42 -10.40
N ALA A 41 -18.44 -10.07 -9.37
CA ALA A 41 -17.49 -8.99 -9.47
C ALA A 41 -16.35 -9.31 -10.45
N VAL A 42 -15.99 -8.32 -11.26
CA VAL A 42 -14.83 -8.41 -12.17
C VAL A 42 -13.58 -8.60 -11.34
N LYS A 43 -12.73 -9.57 -11.71
CA LYS A 43 -11.47 -9.86 -11.02
C LYS A 43 -10.39 -8.89 -11.46
N GLU A 44 -9.45 -8.64 -10.55
CA GLU A 44 -8.30 -7.77 -10.75
C GLU A 44 -7.14 -8.47 -11.48
N ASN A 45 -6.23 -7.67 -12.02
CA ASN A 45 -4.93 -8.07 -12.48
C ASN A 45 -3.87 -7.54 -11.48
N GLU A 46 -3.64 -8.27 -10.39
CA GLU A 46 -2.70 -7.84 -9.33
C GLU A 46 -1.35 -8.56 -9.45
N TYR A 47 -1.38 -9.89 -9.50
CA TYR A 47 -0.16 -10.71 -9.53
C TYR A 47 0.14 -11.30 -10.91
N GLN A 48 -0.88 -11.46 -11.71
CA GLN A 48 -0.84 -11.97 -13.08
C GLN A 48 -1.74 -11.09 -13.95
N PHE A 49 -1.61 -11.21 -15.26
CA PHE A 49 -2.42 -10.44 -16.19
C PHE A 49 -3.33 -11.38 -17.00
N PHE A 50 -4.58 -11.46 -16.60
CA PHE A 50 -5.61 -12.21 -17.31
C PHE A 50 -6.37 -11.32 -18.29
N ARG A 51 -6.40 -11.71 -19.56
CA ARG A 51 -7.15 -10.99 -20.59
C ARG A 51 -8.65 -11.02 -20.30
N SER A 52 -9.16 -12.12 -19.76
CA SER A 52 -10.55 -12.28 -19.33
C SER A 52 -10.99 -11.22 -18.31
N ASN A 53 -10.11 -10.84 -17.37
CA ASN A 53 -10.40 -9.79 -16.39
C ASN A 53 -10.55 -8.42 -17.07
N VAL A 54 -9.72 -8.15 -18.09
CA VAL A 54 -9.81 -6.92 -18.90
C VAL A 54 -11.11 -6.89 -19.70
N GLU A 55 -11.49 -8.02 -20.31
CA GLU A 55 -12.74 -8.16 -21.07
C GLU A 55 -13.96 -8.00 -20.16
N GLY A 56 -13.91 -8.58 -18.94
CA GLY A 56 -14.92 -8.38 -17.90
C GLY A 56 -15.09 -6.90 -17.52
N LEU A 57 -13.98 -6.18 -17.32
CA LEU A 57 -14.04 -4.74 -17.05
C LEU A 57 -14.63 -3.94 -18.21
N ARG A 58 -14.23 -4.25 -19.45
CA ARG A 58 -14.80 -3.60 -20.65
C ARG A 58 -16.30 -3.82 -20.76
N HIS A 59 -16.75 -5.04 -20.49
CA HIS A 59 -18.18 -5.36 -20.47
C HIS A 59 -18.93 -4.56 -19.40
N ALA A 60 -18.42 -4.53 -18.17
CA ALA A 60 -19.02 -3.77 -17.07
C ALA A 60 -19.10 -2.25 -17.34
N LEU A 61 -18.11 -1.70 -18.06
CA LEU A 61 -18.11 -0.29 -18.47
C LEU A 61 -19.05 -0.02 -19.66
N GLY A 62 -19.17 -0.98 -20.58
CA GLY A 62 -20.03 -0.86 -21.75
C GLY A 62 -21.52 -1.08 -21.47
N CYS A 63 -21.84 -1.90 -20.45
CA CYS A 63 -23.19 -2.24 -20.03
C CYS A 63 -23.32 -2.02 -18.50
N PRO A 64 -23.29 -0.75 -18.03
CA PRO A 64 -23.30 -0.46 -16.59
C PRO A 64 -24.61 -0.88 -15.94
N ASP A 65 -24.49 -1.58 -14.82
CA ASP A 65 -25.58 -2.03 -13.96
C ASP A 65 -25.37 -1.57 -12.51
N THR A 66 -26.19 -2.07 -11.59
CA THR A 66 -26.08 -1.77 -10.14
C THR A 66 -24.79 -2.30 -9.51
N TRP A 67 -24.06 -3.21 -10.19
CA TRP A 67 -22.78 -3.75 -9.73
C TRP A 67 -21.58 -2.92 -10.17
N LEU A 68 -21.74 -1.90 -11.01
CA LEU A 68 -20.62 -1.11 -11.53
C LEU A 68 -19.67 -0.60 -10.43
N PRO A 69 -20.14 -0.04 -9.28
CA PRO A 69 -19.24 0.37 -8.21
C PRO A 69 -18.42 -0.80 -7.64
N VAL A 70 -19.05 -1.98 -7.49
CA VAL A 70 -18.38 -3.19 -7.00
C VAL A 70 -17.33 -3.68 -7.99
N HIS A 71 -17.63 -3.67 -9.30
CA HIS A 71 -16.69 -4.02 -10.36
C HIS A 71 -15.45 -3.11 -10.34
N LEU A 72 -15.64 -1.80 -10.23
CA LEU A 72 -14.55 -0.82 -10.19
C LEU A 72 -13.69 -0.98 -8.92
N ILE A 73 -14.31 -1.16 -7.76
CA ILE A 73 -13.60 -1.38 -6.51
C ILE A 73 -12.83 -2.70 -6.55
N SER A 74 -13.46 -3.77 -7.07
CA SER A 74 -12.85 -5.08 -7.22
C SER A 74 -11.64 -5.04 -8.16
N PHE A 75 -11.74 -4.34 -9.29
CA PHE A 75 -10.66 -4.29 -10.26
C PHE A 75 -9.52 -3.34 -9.85
N PHE A 76 -9.82 -2.15 -9.31
CA PHE A 76 -8.82 -1.11 -9.08
C PHE A 76 -8.39 -0.93 -7.61
N GLY A 77 -9.17 -1.43 -6.64
CA GLY A 77 -8.92 -1.11 -5.23
C GLY A 77 -7.59 -1.64 -4.69
N HIS A 78 -7.05 -2.74 -5.25
CA HIS A 78 -5.74 -3.29 -4.89
C HIS A 78 -4.59 -2.30 -5.13
N TYR A 79 -4.75 -1.33 -6.04
CA TYR A 79 -3.75 -0.29 -6.29
C TYR A 79 -3.52 0.67 -5.10
N GLY A 80 -4.26 0.56 -4.02
CA GLY A 80 -3.87 1.17 -2.76
C GLY A 80 -2.51 0.67 -2.25
N VAL A 81 -2.09 -0.57 -2.58
CA VAL A 81 -0.78 -1.12 -2.19
C VAL A 81 0.38 -0.31 -2.77
N PRO A 82 0.46 0.00 -4.07
CA PRO A 82 1.45 0.91 -4.63
C PRO A 82 1.58 2.25 -3.90
N VAL A 83 0.48 2.84 -3.45
CA VAL A 83 0.51 4.10 -2.68
C VAL A 83 1.19 3.90 -1.32
N PHE A 84 0.95 2.77 -0.64
CA PHE A 84 1.68 2.43 0.60
C PHE A 84 3.17 2.20 0.36
N LEU A 85 3.55 1.55 -0.73
CA LEU A 85 4.96 1.33 -1.09
C LEU A 85 5.66 2.67 -1.38
N PHE A 86 5.02 3.54 -2.15
CA PHE A 86 5.48 4.90 -2.42
C PHE A 86 5.69 5.68 -1.10
N LEU A 87 4.68 5.72 -0.22
CA LEU A 87 4.75 6.43 1.06
C LEU A 87 5.80 5.84 2.00
N SER A 88 6.03 4.53 1.95
CA SER A 88 7.08 3.88 2.74
C SER A 88 8.46 4.33 2.32
N ALA A 89 8.76 4.33 1.02
CA ALA A 89 10.03 4.83 0.49
C ALA A 89 10.21 6.32 0.73
N TYR A 90 9.15 7.12 0.49
CA TYR A 90 9.12 8.54 0.82
C TYR A 90 9.48 8.80 2.29
N GLY A 91 8.82 8.11 3.21
CA GLY A 91 9.06 8.25 4.65
C GLY A 91 10.46 7.82 5.10
N LEU A 92 11.02 6.74 4.49
CA LEU A 92 12.40 6.33 4.72
C LEU A 92 13.39 7.42 4.29
N THR A 93 13.22 7.96 3.10
CA THR A 93 14.09 9.02 2.56
C THR A 93 14.01 10.28 3.42
N MET A 94 12.81 10.71 3.78
CA MET A 94 12.62 11.87 4.66
C MET A 94 13.28 11.67 6.01
N LYS A 95 13.11 10.49 6.62
CA LYS A 95 13.65 10.18 7.95
C LYS A 95 15.16 9.96 7.95
N TYR A 96 15.69 9.20 6.99
CA TYR A 96 17.08 8.71 7.04
C TYR A 96 18.05 9.50 6.15
N GLU A 97 17.56 10.25 5.14
CA GLU A 97 18.41 10.97 4.23
C GLU A 97 18.27 12.51 4.34
N ARG A 98 17.04 13.04 4.50
CA ARG A 98 16.78 14.49 4.47
C ARG A 98 16.69 15.18 5.82
N THR A 99 16.42 14.49 6.94
CA THR A 99 16.35 15.14 8.26
C THR A 99 17.67 15.81 8.59
N ARG A 100 17.67 17.13 8.87
CA ARG A 100 18.88 17.88 9.29
C ARG A 100 19.38 17.37 10.65
N ARG A 101 20.72 17.37 10.86
CA ARG A 101 21.34 17.05 12.14
C ARG A 101 20.79 17.99 13.23
N ARG A 102 20.15 17.45 14.24
CA ARG A 102 20.06 18.06 15.57
C ARG A 102 21.25 17.53 16.35
N TYR A 103 22.04 18.40 16.93
CA TYR A 103 23.37 18.07 17.48
C TYR A 103 23.33 17.03 18.62
N ASP A 104 22.17 16.90 19.31
CA ASP A 104 22.01 16.09 20.51
C ASP A 104 21.19 14.80 20.34
N ASP A 105 20.72 14.46 19.14
CA ASP A 105 19.89 13.28 18.92
C ASP A 105 20.66 12.19 18.17
N PRO A 106 20.86 10.98 18.77
CA PRO A 106 21.50 9.85 18.09
C PRO A 106 20.68 9.47 16.86
N GLN A 107 21.23 9.79 15.71
CA GLN A 107 20.51 9.66 14.44
C GLN A 107 20.36 8.19 14.02
N PRO A 108 19.16 7.75 13.61
CA PRO A 108 18.95 6.42 13.02
C PRO A 108 19.77 6.16 11.74
N ARG A 109 20.39 7.21 11.20
CA ARG A 109 21.23 7.18 9.97
C ARG A 109 22.45 6.29 10.10
N ASP A 110 23.05 6.25 11.30
CA ASP A 110 24.31 5.59 11.58
C ASP A 110 24.10 4.14 12.08
N ALA A 111 22.83 3.69 12.10
CA ALA A 111 22.52 2.31 12.44
C ALA A 111 23.17 1.35 11.43
N SER A 112 23.78 0.28 11.91
CA SER A 112 24.26 -0.78 11.03
C SER A 112 23.11 -1.37 10.20
N PRO A 113 23.37 -1.93 9.02
CA PRO A 113 22.33 -2.57 8.19
C PRO A 113 21.51 -3.59 8.99
N ALA A 114 22.16 -4.41 9.82
CA ALA A 114 21.49 -5.41 10.65
C ALA A 114 20.56 -4.76 11.70
N ALA A 115 21.01 -3.70 12.37
CA ALA A 115 20.18 -2.97 13.34
C ALA A 115 18.96 -2.30 12.66
N PHE A 116 19.15 -1.76 11.46
CA PHE A 116 18.07 -1.19 10.66
C PHE A 116 17.02 -2.26 10.27
N VAL A 117 17.48 -3.40 9.74
CA VAL A 117 16.58 -4.50 9.33
C VAL A 117 15.84 -5.05 10.54
N ARG A 118 16.54 -5.33 11.66
CA ARG A 118 15.93 -5.79 12.91
C ARG A 118 14.86 -4.82 13.42
N PHE A 119 15.14 -3.51 13.40
CA PHE A 119 14.17 -2.49 13.83
C PHE A 119 12.90 -2.54 12.98
N HIS A 120 13.03 -2.58 11.64
CA HIS A 120 11.90 -2.61 10.74
C HIS A 120 11.16 -3.94 10.78
N PHE A 121 11.86 -5.06 10.94
CA PHE A 121 11.25 -6.37 11.18
C PHE A 121 10.37 -6.33 12.44
N LEU A 122 10.90 -5.89 13.56
CA LEU A 122 10.14 -5.82 14.82
C LEU A 122 8.93 -4.87 14.71
N LYS A 123 9.06 -3.78 13.96
CA LYS A 123 7.96 -2.85 13.71
C LYS A 123 6.84 -3.49 12.90
N LEU A 124 7.17 -4.23 11.85
CA LEU A 124 6.21 -4.98 11.04
C LEU A 124 5.59 -6.13 11.84
N PHE A 125 6.42 -6.87 12.59
CA PHE A 125 5.97 -7.98 13.43
C PHE A 125 4.95 -7.53 14.48
N ARG A 126 5.21 -6.41 15.14
CA ARG A 126 4.28 -5.80 16.11
C ARG A 126 2.90 -5.53 15.49
N MET A 127 2.86 -5.07 14.24
CA MET A 127 1.61 -4.82 13.54
C MET A 127 0.91 -6.12 13.15
N MET A 128 1.68 -7.06 12.64
CA MET A 128 1.17 -8.32 12.08
C MET A 128 0.60 -9.26 13.13
N ILE A 129 1.31 -9.42 14.27
CA ILE A 129 1.05 -10.51 15.21
C ILE A 129 -0.36 -10.43 15.82
N VAL A 130 -0.86 -9.24 16.15
CA VAL A 130 -2.19 -9.06 16.74
C VAL A 130 -3.28 -9.51 15.77
N GLY A 131 -3.21 -9.04 14.54
CA GLY A 131 -4.18 -9.43 13.51
C GLY A 131 -4.06 -10.89 13.11
N PHE A 132 -2.84 -11.43 13.03
CA PHE A 132 -2.62 -12.84 12.70
C PHE A 132 -3.24 -13.78 13.74
N VAL A 133 -2.96 -13.56 15.02
CA VAL A 133 -3.53 -14.37 16.10
C VAL A 133 -5.06 -14.28 16.13
N ALA A 134 -5.60 -13.05 16.07
CA ALA A 134 -7.05 -12.86 16.07
C ALA A 134 -7.73 -13.52 14.86
N PHE A 135 -7.10 -13.41 13.67
CA PHE A 135 -7.64 -14.03 12.47
C PHE A 135 -7.59 -15.58 12.53
N THR A 136 -6.46 -16.16 12.93
CA THR A 136 -6.31 -17.63 13.00
C THR A 136 -7.25 -18.24 14.01
N MET A 137 -7.50 -17.58 15.14
CA MET A 137 -8.50 -18.02 16.12
C MET A 137 -9.92 -18.00 15.53
N LEU A 138 -10.30 -16.93 14.84
CA LEU A 138 -11.61 -16.85 14.18
C LEU A 138 -11.71 -17.89 13.06
N ASP A 139 -10.66 -18.03 12.26
CA ASP A 139 -10.62 -18.98 11.14
C ASP A 139 -10.84 -20.42 11.61
N ALA A 140 -10.23 -20.80 12.73
CA ALA A 140 -10.38 -22.15 13.31
C ALA A 140 -11.81 -22.51 13.74
N ILE A 141 -12.63 -21.52 14.13
CA ILE A 141 -14.01 -21.74 14.60
C ILE A 141 -15.08 -21.41 13.55
N THR A 142 -14.69 -20.96 12.36
CA THR A 142 -15.63 -20.61 11.29
C THR A 142 -15.57 -21.60 10.13
N PRO A 143 -16.65 -21.77 9.34
CA PRO A 143 -16.65 -22.65 8.18
C PRO A 143 -15.57 -22.28 7.16
N GLY A 144 -15.00 -23.32 6.49
CA GLY A 144 -13.94 -23.11 5.49
C GLY A 144 -12.62 -22.64 6.12
N SER A 145 -12.25 -23.20 7.26
CA SER A 145 -10.97 -22.91 7.91
C SER A 145 -9.79 -23.38 7.06
N HIS A 146 -8.72 -22.58 7.06
CA HIS A 146 -7.47 -22.92 6.39
C HIS A 146 -6.69 -23.98 7.18
N THR A 147 -6.02 -24.87 6.47
CA THR A 147 -5.12 -25.84 7.11
C THR A 147 -3.73 -25.22 7.24
N TYR A 148 -3.35 -24.91 8.48
CA TYR A 148 -2.05 -24.30 8.78
C TYR A 148 -0.98 -25.39 8.97
N HIS A 149 0.03 -25.38 8.10
CA HIS A 149 1.23 -26.19 8.31
C HIS A 149 2.25 -25.41 9.15
N LEU A 150 3.07 -26.13 9.93
CA LEU A 150 4.06 -25.52 10.80
C LEU A 150 5.02 -24.57 10.02
N MET A 151 5.46 -25.00 8.82
CA MET A 151 6.34 -24.19 7.98
C MET A 151 5.68 -22.89 7.52
N ASP A 152 4.38 -22.90 7.22
CA ASP A 152 3.62 -21.70 6.79
C ASP A 152 3.55 -20.68 7.93
N ILE A 153 3.32 -21.17 9.17
CA ILE A 153 3.31 -20.32 10.37
C ILE A 153 4.70 -19.71 10.61
N VAL A 154 5.76 -20.54 10.56
CA VAL A 154 7.15 -20.07 10.72
C VAL A 154 7.52 -19.08 9.64
N ALA A 155 7.15 -19.34 8.38
CA ALA A 155 7.42 -18.45 7.27
C ALA A 155 6.65 -17.12 7.39
N GLN A 156 5.39 -17.15 7.87
CA GLN A 156 4.62 -15.94 8.15
C GLN A 156 5.24 -15.15 9.31
N MET A 157 5.62 -15.79 10.41
CA MET A 157 6.28 -15.14 11.54
C MET A 157 7.64 -14.54 11.16
N GLY A 158 8.39 -15.23 10.31
CA GLY A 158 9.67 -14.76 9.75
C GLY A 158 9.53 -13.78 8.60
N MET A 159 8.31 -13.53 8.07
CA MET A 159 8.03 -12.67 6.90
C MET A 159 8.80 -13.10 5.64
N PHE A 160 8.99 -14.41 5.44
CA PHE A 160 9.62 -14.97 4.24
C PHE A 160 8.70 -15.92 3.45
N ASN A 161 7.41 -15.98 3.78
CA ASN A 161 6.40 -16.77 3.08
C ASN A 161 6.31 -16.46 1.58
N ASN A 162 6.57 -15.21 1.17
CA ASN A 162 6.62 -14.78 -0.23
C ASN A 162 7.73 -15.48 -1.05
N LEU A 163 8.76 -16.00 -0.40
CA LEU A 163 9.88 -16.70 -1.05
C LEU A 163 9.57 -18.17 -1.32
N LEU A 164 8.55 -18.72 -0.66
CA LEU A 164 8.16 -20.12 -0.83
C LEU A 164 7.42 -20.32 -2.15
N PRO A 165 7.38 -21.56 -2.68
CA PRO A 165 6.59 -21.89 -3.86
C PRO A 165 5.09 -21.64 -3.63
N THR A 166 4.36 -21.22 -4.66
CA THR A 166 2.90 -20.99 -4.62
C THR A 166 2.45 -20.10 -3.44
N PRO A 167 2.94 -18.83 -3.37
CA PRO A 167 2.70 -17.95 -2.23
C PRO A 167 1.20 -17.68 -2.00
N ASP A 168 0.40 -17.66 -3.04
CA ASP A 168 -1.06 -17.50 -3.01
C ASP A 168 -1.79 -18.59 -2.20
N ARG A 169 -1.21 -19.79 -2.08
CA ARG A 169 -1.76 -20.91 -1.29
C ARG A 169 -1.25 -20.96 0.15
N ILE A 170 -0.05 -20.46 0.38
CA ILE A 170 0.66 -20.53 1.67
C ILE A 170 0.32 -19.33 2.56
N ILE A 171 0.14 -18.15 1.95
CA ILE A 171 -0.08 -16.92 2.69
C ILE A 171 -1.55 -16.81 3.12
N TRP A 172 -1.77 -16.93 4.45
CA TRP A 172 -3.09 -16.79 5.01
C TRP A 172 -3.05 -16.04 6.35
N PRO A 173 -3.87 -14.97 6.54
CA PRO A 173 -4.80 -14.38 5.55
C PRO A 173 -4.09 -13.73 4.35
N GLY A 174 -4.72 -13.81 3.19
CA GLY A 174 -4.13 -13.37 1.91
C GLY A 174 -3.38 -12.03 1.95
N PRO A 175 -3.94 -10.92 2.46
CA PRO A 175 -3.27 -9.63 2.49
C PRO A 175 -1.91 -9.59 3.23
N TYR A 176 -1.57 -10.61 4.00
CA TYR A 176 -0.34 -10.63 4.82
C TYR A 176 0.96 -10.86 4.03
N TRP A 177 0.86 -11.15 2.73
CA TRP A 177 2.02 -11.12 1.83
C TRP A 177 2.75 -9.77 1.86
N PHE A 178 2.02 -8.69 2.13
CA PHE A 178 2.56 -7.34 2.20
C PHE A 178 3.68 -7.18 3.25
N PHE A 179 3.64 -7.92 4.35
CA PHE A 179 4.69 -7.86 5.38
C PHE A 179 6.02 -8.39 4.88
N GLY A 180 6.00 -9.52 4.17
CA GLY A 180 7.19 -10.08 3.54
C GLY A 180 7.76 -9.16 2.46
N LEU A 181 6.91 -8.63 1.59
CA LEU A 181 7.29 -7.64 0.57
C LEU A 181 7.94 -6.40 1.21
N MET A 182 7.33 -5.85 2.25
CA MET A 182 7.86 -4.66 2.93
C MET A 182 9.21 -4.90 3.56
N LEU A 183 9.41 -6.05 4.21
CA LEU A 183 10.71 -6.41 4.78
C LEU A 183 11.79 -6.51 3.70
N GLN A 184 11.49 -7.16 2.57
CA GLN A 184 12.41 -7.24 1.43
C GLN A 184 12.78 -5.85 0.90
N LEU A 185 11.80 -4.96 0.72
CA LEU A 185 12.04 -3.59 0.25
C LEU A 185 12.86 -2.77 1.26
N TYR A 186 12.69 -2.97 2.56
CA TYR A 186 13.55 -2.34 3.57
C TYR A 186 15.01 -2.83 3.49
N ILE A 187 15.21 -4.12 3.23
CA ILE A 187 16.55 -4.71 3.01
C ILE A 187 17.17 -4.11 1.73
N VAL A 188 16.42 -4.11 0.62
CA VAL A 188 16.86 -3.51 -0.67
C VAL A 188 17.19 -2.03 -0.49
N TYR A 189 16.33 -1.26 0.20
CA TYR A 189 16.60 0.15 0.49
C TYR A 189 17.92 0.30 1.23
N ARG A 190 18.13 -0.43 2.32
CA ARG A 190 19.31 -0.24 3.16
C ARG A 190 20.62 -0.68 2.51
N LEU A 191 20.59 -1.77 1.74
CA LEU A 191 21.79 -2.35 1.13
C LEU A 191 22.13 -1.72 -0.24
N LEU A 192 21.11 -1.43 -1.06
CA LEU A 192 21.34 -1.05 -2.46
C LEU A 192 21.02 0.42 -2.77
N LEU A 193 20.02 1.02 -2.10
CA LEU A 193 19.47 2.32 -2.50
C LEU A 193 19.84 3.48 -1.56
N PHE A 194 20.15 3.19 -0.31
CA PHE A 194 20.41 4.20 0.71
C PHE A 194 21.58 5.10 0.33
N ARG A 195 21.31 6.41 0.17
CA ARG A 195 22.27 7.44 -0.25
C ARG A 195 23.01 7.15 -1.57
N ARG A 196 22.49 6.25 -2.40
CA ARG A 196 23.05 6.00 -3.73
C ARG A 196 22.52 7.02 -4.75
N HIS A 197 23.27 7.16 -5.82
CA HIS A 197 22.86 8.03 -6.95
C HIS A 197 21.51 7.56 -7.51
N TRP A 198 20.74 8.48 -8.09
CA TRP A 198 19.39 8.17 -8.62
C TRP A 198 19.40 7.09 -9.71
N THR A 199 20.49 6.99 -10.48
CA THR A 199 20.64 5.99 -11.54
C THR A 199 20.54 4.54 -11.01
N VAL A 200 21.04 4.30 -9.79
CA VAL A 200 20.90 2.96 -9.15
C VAL A 200 19.43 2.65 -8.89
N THR A 201 18.67 3.64 -8.42
CA THR A 201 17.22 3.45 -8.18
C THR A 201 16.48 3.21 -9.47
N VAL A 202 16.71 4.04 -10.50
CA VAL A 202 16.08 3.89 -11.81
C VAL A 202 16.50 2.59 -12.47
N GLY A 203 17.79 2.25 -12.42
CA GLY A 203 18.30 0.99 -12.97
C GLY A 203 17.62 -0.23 -12.33
N LEU A 204 17.45 -0.24 -11.00
CA LEU A 204 16.76 -1.32 -10.31
C LEU A 204 15.26 -1.37 -10.66
N MET A 205 14.59 -0.20 -10.77
CA MET A 205 13.21 -0.13 -11.24
C MET A 205 13.05 -0.75 -12.63
N VAL A 206 13.93 -0.39 -13.58
CA VAL A 206 13.92 -0.90 -14.95
C VAL A 206 14.18 -2.41 -14.96
N VAL A 207 15.22 -2.88 -14.28
CA VAL A 207 15.55 -4.31 -14.21
C VAL A 207 14.38 -5.12 -13.65
N CYS A 208 13.79 -4.68 -12.52
CA CYS A 208 12.64 -5.36 -11.93
C CYS A 208 11.41 -5.37 -12.85
N THR A 209 11.17 -4.31 -13.61
CA THR A 209 10.07 -4.25 -14.57
C THR A 209 10.33 -5.18 -15.76
N VAL A 210 11.55 -5.18 -16.31
CA VAL A 210 11.93 -6.06 -17.43
C VAL A 210 11.84 -7.52 -17.06
N ILE A 211 12.28 -7.92 -15.85
CA ILE A 211 12.13 -9.31 -15.35
C ILE A 211 10.66 -9.73 -15.38
N GLN A 212 9.75 -8.87 -14.93
CA GLN A 212 8.32 -9.17 -14.95
C GLN A 212 7.76 -9.24 -16.37
N MET A 213 8.15 -8.30 -17.24
CA MET A 213 7.72 -8.27 -18.65
C MET A 213 8.23 -9.47 -19.46
N ALA A 214 9.34 -10.10 -19.04
CA ALA A 214 9.87 -11.28 -19.69
C ALA A 214 9.12 -12.58 -19.33
N CYS A 215 8.15 -12.52 -18.39
CA CYS A 215 7.32 -13.66 -18.04
C CYS A 215 6.06 -13.72 -18.91
N ASP A 216 5.49 -14.92 -19.07
CA ASP A 216 4.16 -15.05 -19.64
C ASP A 216 3.11 -14.39 -18.70
N PRO A 217 2.09 -13.69 -19.24
CA PRO A 217 1.13 -12.92 -18.47
C PRO A 217 0.42 -13.70 -17.34
N GLU A 218 0.08 -14.96 -17.60
CA GLU A 218 -0.68 -15.83 -16.67
C GLU A 218 0.22 -16.83 -15.94
N SER A 219 1.55 -16.71 -16.06
CA SER A 219 2.50 -17.67 -15.50
C SER A 219 2.65 -17.56 -13.98
N GLU A 220 2.93 -18.69 -13.35
CA GLU A 220 3.33 -18.75 -11.93
C GLU A 220 4.65 -18.00 -11.68
N ALA A 221 5.53 -17.90 -12.67
CA ALA A 221 6.75 -17.13 -12.57
C ALA A 221 6.46 -15.64 -12.34
N LEU A 222 5.51 -15.06 -13.10
CA LEU A 222 5.06 -13.67 -12.90
C LEU A 222 4.43 -13.50 -11.52
N ASN A 223 3.53 -14.41 -11.12
CA ASN A 223 2.90 -14.44 -9.82
C ASN A 223 3.96 -14.34 -8.70
N ARG A 224 4.96 -15.18 -8.70
CA ARG A 224 6.05 -15.20 -7.71
C ARG A 224 6.85 -13.90 -7.68
N TRP A 225 7.20 -13.32 -8.84
CA TRP A 225 7.91 -12.04 -8.88
C TRP A 225 7.06 -10.91 -8.30
N ARG A 226 5.75 -10.92 -8.55
CA ARG A 226 4.81 -9.90 -8.07
C ARG A 226 4.61 -9.94 -6.55
N TYR A 227 4.65 -11.12 -5.92
CA TYR A 227 4.62 -11.25 -4.46
C TYR A 227 5.89 -10.75 -3.76
N ASN A 228 6.98 -10.55 -4.49
CA ASN A 228 8.28 -10.18 -3.96
C ASN A 228 8.67 -8.73 -4.32
N PHE A 229 9.82 -8.26 -3.79
CA PHE A 229 10.27 -6.88 -3.97
C PHE A 229 10.35 -6.45 -5.44
N VAL A 230 10.53 -7.38 -6.37
CA VAL A 230 10.54 -7.13 -7.81
C VAL A 230 9.23 -6.49 -8.26
N GLY A 231 8.07 -7.01 -7.81
CA GLY A 231 6.75 -6.43 -8.09
C GLY A 231 6.50 -5.07 -7.43
N GLY A 232 7.09 -4.87 -6.24
CA GLY A 232 6.92 -3.63 -5.47
C GLY A 232 7.94 -2.53 -5.80
N MET A 233 8.99 -2.83 -6.58
CA MET A 233 10.12 -1.90 -6.76
C MET A 233 9.74 -0.63 -7.48
N LEU A 234 8.85 -0.67 -8.45
CA LEU A 234 8.50 0.49 -9.27
C LEU A 234 7.85 1.61 -8.43
N PRO A 235 6.73 1.41 -7.71
CA PRO A 235 6.14 2.45 -6.87
C PRO A 235 7.03 2.81 -5.67
N PHE A 236 7.79 1.87 -5.11
CA PHE A 236 8.74 2.14 -4.03
C PHE A 236 9.88 3.06 -4.50
N GLY A 237 10.50 2.76 -5.63
CA GLY A 237 11.53 3.60 -6.26
C GLY A 237 11.02 5.00 -6.60
N ALA A 238 9.78 5.10 -7.11
CA ALA A 238 9.14 6.38 -7.39
C ALA A 238 8.99 7.23 -6.12
N GLY A 239 8.59 6.64 -4.98
CA GLY A 239 8.50 7.33 -3.69
C GLY A 239 9.84 7.87 -3.21
N LEU A 240 10.91 7.09 -3.41
CA LEU A 240 12.28 7.48 -3.07
C LEU A 240 12.79 8.63 -3.95
N LEU A 241 12.56 8.56 -5.26
CA LEU A 241 12.94 9.61 -6.20
C LEU A 241 12.12 10.88 -5.96
N TYR A 242 10.83 10.76 -5.71
CA TYR A 242 9.97 11.88 -5.34
C TYR A 242 10.49 12.61 -4.11
N ALA A 243 10.81 11.89 -3.04
CA ALA A 243 11.38 12.49 -1.84
C ALA A 243 12.71 13.20 -2.09
N ARG A 244 13.53 12.71 -3.02
CA ARG A 244 14.86 13.29 -3.31
C ARG A 244 14.81 14.49 -4.26
N TYR A 245 13.93 14.45 -5.28
CA TYR A 245 14.05 15.31 -6.47
C TYR A 245 12.77 16.07 -6.85
N ALA A 246 11.67 15.93 -6.11
CA ALA A 246 10.40 16.55 -6.49
C ALA A 246 10.37 18.09 -6.47
N THR A 247 11.41 18.74 -5.96
CA THR A 247 11.47 20.23 -5.89
C THR A 247 11.30 20.90 -7.27
N GLY A 248 11.86 20.29 -8.33
CA GLY A 248 11.68 20.79 -9.69
C GLY A 248 10.24 20.67 -10.22
N LEU A 249 9.57 19.55 -9.91
CA LEU A 249 8.15 19.33 -10.25
C LEU A 249 7.25 20.35 -9.53
N LEU A 250 7.63 20.73 -8.34
CA LEU A 250 6.86 21.64 -7.49
C LEU A 250 7.01 23.10 -7.92
N SER A 251 8.17 23.50 -8.41
CA SER A 251 8.33 24.81 -9.03
C SER A 251 7.47 24.95 -10.28
N TRP A 252 7.30 23.87 -11.04
CA TRP A 252 6.41 23.85 -12.20
C TRP A 252 4.93 23.91 -11.79
N ARG A 253 4.54 23.20 -10.73
CA ARG A 253 3.21 23.30 -10.11
C ARG A 253 2.90 24.75 -9.66
N ASP A 254 3.86 25.42 -9.03
CA ASP A 254 3.72 26.82 -8.62
C ASP A 254 3.53 27.76 -9.83
N GLY A 255 4.22 27.52 -10.95
CA GLY A 255 4.12 28.30 -12.18
C GLY A 255 2.79 28.15 -12.91
N VAL A 256 2.20 26.97 -12.92
CA VAL A 256 0.91 26.67 -13.57
C VAL A 256 -0.28 27.06 -12.69
N GLY A 257 -0.07 27.07 -11.39
CA GLY A 257 -1.10 27.24 -10.35
C GLY A 257 -1.57 25.87 -9.81
N HIS A 258 -1.59 25.76 -8.48
CA HIS A 258 -1.75 24.50 -7.75
C HIS A 258 -2.98 23.71 -8.19
N ALA A 259 -4.18 24.30 -8.09
CA ALA A 259 -5.42 23.63 -8.43
C ALA A 259 -5.49 23.19 -9.90
N ARG A 260 -5.00 24.02 -10.83
CA ARG A 260 -4.99 23.68 -12.26
C ARG A 260 -4.04 22.52 -12.55
N PHE A 261 -2.84 22.54 -11.98
CA PHE A 261 -1.87 21.48 -12.14
C PHE A 261 -2.41 20.15 -11.58
N ASP A 262 -2.91 20.17 -10.35
CA ASP A 262 -3.40 18.97 -9.68
C ASP A 262 -4.68 18.43 -10.37
N THR A 263 -5.58 19.29 -10.87
CA THR A 263 -6.73 18.87 -11.67
C THR A 263 -6.31 18.18 -12.97
N LEU A 264 -5.41 18.82 -13.73
CA LEU A 264 -4.90 18.24 -14.97
C LEU A 264 -4.18 16.90 -14.71
N ASN A 265 -3.32 16.88 -13.70
CA ASN A 265 -2.61 15.66 -13.30
C ASN A 265 -3.58 14.53 -12.91
N LEU A 266 -4.64 14.84 -12.15
CA LEU A 266 -5.68 13.85 -11.80
C LEU A 266 -6.38 13.32 -13.04
N MET A 267 -6.86 14.20 -13.92
CA MET A 267 -7.56 13.82 -15.14
C MET A 267 -6.68 12.94 -16.05
N VAL A 268 -5.47 13.38 -16.33
CA VAL A 268 -4.51 12.62 -17.17
C VAL A 268 -4.19 11.27 -16.53
N SER A 269 -3.90 11.25 -15.21
CA SER A 269 -3.58 10.02 -14.51
C SER A 269 -4.75 9.03 -14.52
N VAL A 270 -5.99 9.49 -14.32
CA VAL A 270 -7.18 8.63 -14.38
C VAL A 270 -7.36 8.04 -15.78
N VAL A 271 -7.26 8.83 -16.83
CA VAL A 271 -7.31 8.34 -18.22
C VAL A 271 -6.21 7.31 -18.47
N LEU A 272 -4.98 7.58 -18.03
CA LEU A 272 -3.87 6.65 -18.18
C LEU A 272 -4.07 5.36 -17.38
N ILE A 273 -4.64 5.40 -16.18
CA ILE A 273 -4.97 4.20 -15.40
C ILE A 273 -5.86 3.26 -16.23
N PHE A 274 -6.93 3.77 -16.83
CA PHE A 274 -7.79 2.95 -17.68
C PHE A 274 -7.08 2.44 -18.94
N LEU A 275 -6.45 3.33 -19.70
CA LEU A 275 -5.79 2.95 -20.96
C LEU A 275 -4.68 1.92 -20.74
N LEU A 276 -3.82 2.14 -19.74
CA LEU A 276 -2.68 1.27 -19.48
C LEU A 276 -3.08 -0.07 -18.87
N SER A 277 -4.23 -0.14 -18.17
CA SER A 277 -4.75 -1.39 -17.58
C SER A 277 -5.23 -2.41 -18.62
N PHE A 278 -5.48 -1.99 -19.87
CA PHE A 278 -6.03 -2.86 -20.91
C PHE A 278 -4.96 -3.64 -21.69
N ASN A 279 -3.68 -3.38 -21.45
CA ASN A 279 -2.59 -4.03 -22.18
C ASN A 279 -1.50 -4.49 -21.22
N TYR A 280 -1.07 -5.74 -21.37
CA TYR A 280 -0.03 -6.37 -20.56
C TYR A 280 1.26 -5.53 -20.46
N TRP A 281 1.75 -5.01 -21.58
CA TRP A 281 3.02 -4.29 -21.64
C TRP A 281 2.99 -2.92 -20.95
N THR A 282 1.82 -2.30 -20.86
CA THR A 282 1.62 -0.99 -20.24
C THR A 282 1.10 -1.07 -18.81
N TRP A 283 0.49 -2.20 -18.44
CA TRP A 283 -0.08 -2.44 -17.11
C TRP A 283 0.92 -2.19 -15.95
N TYR A 284 2.21 -2.46 -16.16
CA TYR A 284 3.24 -2.21 -15.16
C TYR A 284 3.39 -0.74 -14.76
N LEU A 285 2.95 0.20 -15.60
CA LEU A 285 3.03 1.64 -15.34
C LEU A 285 1.82 2.16 -14.54
N VAL A 286 0.72 1.41 -14.47
CA VAL A 286 -0.50 1.80 -13.74
C VAL A 286 -0.22 2.21 -12.29
N PRO A 287 0.63 1.50 -11.51
CA PRO A 287 0.98 1.91 -10.14
C PRO A 287 1.53 3.33 -10.03
N LEU A 288 2.30 3.81 -11.03
CA LEU A 288 2.81 5.19 -11.04
C LEU A 288 1.70 6.21 -11.25
N CYS A 289 0.79 5.92 -12.19
CA CYS A 289 -0.38 6.76 -12.46
C CYS A 289 -1.30 6.84 -11.24
N VAL A 290 -1.50 5.71 -10.53
CA VAL A 290 -2.30 5.69 -9.30
C VAL A 290 -1.65 6.50 -8.19
N CYS A 291 -0.33 6.40 -7.98
CA CYS A 291 0.38 7.25 -7.02
C CYS A 291 0.23 8.74 -7.37
N SER A 292 0.37 9.10 -8.65
CA SER A 292 0.22 10.47 -9.13
C SER A 292 -1.21 10.99 -8.93
N ALA A 293 -2.22 10.21 -9.35
CA ALA A 293 -3.64 10.52 -9.15
C ALA A 293 -3.99 10.70 -7.68
N SER A 294 -3.48 9.81 -6.81
CA SER A 294 -3.73 9.87 -5.37
C SER A 294 -3.18 11.15 -4.73
N ILE A 295 -1.96 11.55 -5.12
CA ILE A 295 -1.34 12.80 -4.65
C ILE A 295 -2.16 13.99 -5.09
N ALA A 296 -2.53 14.06 -6.38
CA ALA A 296 -3.34 15.13 -6.94
C ALA A 296 -4.72 15.20 -6.25
N CYS A 297 -5.39 14.07 -6.08
CA CYS A 297 -6.70 13.97 -5.41
C CYS A 297 -6.63 14.52 -3.96
N VAL A 298 -5.67 14.07 -3.16
CA VAL A 298 -5.53 14.49 -1.76
C VAL A 298 -5.24 16.00 -1.66
N ARG A 299 -4.43 16.55 -2.56
CA ARG A 299 -4.14 17.98 -2.61
C ARG A 299 -5.37 18.80 -2.99
N LEU A 300 -6.11 18.39 -4.02
CA LEU A 300 -7.37 19.04 -4.41
C LEU A 300 -8.40 19.02 -3.28
N VAL A 301 -8.53 17.89 -2.57
CA VAL A 301 -9.41 17.79 -1.39
C VAL A 301 -8.97 18.78 -0.31
N GLY A 302 -7.66 18.91 -0.07
CA GLY A 302 -7.13 19.84 0.94
C GLY A 302 -7.23 21.33 0.55
N GLU A 303 -7.24 21.64 -0.74
CA GLU A 303 -7.37 23.00 -1.28
C GLU A 303 -8.84 23.43 -1.49
N THR A 304 -9.81 22.52 -1.36
CA THR A 304 -11.22 22.74 -1.68
C THR A 304 -12.06 22.81 -0.39
N PRO A 305 -12.52 23.99 0.06
CA PRO A 305 -13.14 24.17 1.39
C PRO A 305 -14.37 23.29 1.64
N TRP A 306 -15.21 23.05 0.62
CA TRP A 306 -16.41 22.21 0.77
C TRP A 306 -16.08 20.71 0.87
N LEU A 307 -14.85 20.29 0.57
CA LEU A 307 -14.32 18.92 0.76
C LEU A 307 -13.57 18.75 2.09
N ASP A 308 -13.51 19.74 2.95
CA ASP A 308 -12.78 19.66 4.23
C ASP A 308 -13.24 18.47 5.09
N GLY A 309 -14.55 18.17 5.08
CA GLY A 309 -15.10 16.97 5.73
C GLY A 309 -14.50 15.67 5.18
N VAL A 310 -14.36 15.55 3.86
CA VAL A 310 -13.73 14.40 3.19
C VAL A 310 -12.25 14.32 3.58
N GLY A 311 -11.54 15.45 3.56
CA GLY A 311 -10.14 15.54 3.98
C GLY A 311 -9.93 15.02 5.40
N ARG A 312 -10.78 15.43 6.36
CA ARG A 312 -10.73 14.95 7.75
C ARG A 312 -10.98 13.45 7.86
N ILE A 313 -11.94 12.90 7.11
CA ILE A 313 -12.22 11.45 7.06
C ILE A 313 -11.00 10.69 6.52
N LEU A 314 -10.39 11.16 5.43
CA LEU A 314 -9.19 10.52 4.86
C LEU A 314 -8.01 10.55 5.86
N VAL A 315 -7.77 11.67 6.52
CA VAL A 315 -6.71 11.77 7.54
C VAL A 315 -6.98 10.82 8.71
N TRP A 316 -8.20 10.79 9.22
CA TRP A 316 -8.61 9.90 10.31
C TRP A 316 -8.45 8.42 9.92
N THR A 317 -8.97 8.02 8.76
CA THR A 317 -8.82 6.65 8.24
C THR A 317 -7.34 6.29 8.05
N GLY A 318 -6.53 7.25 7.62
CA GLY A 318 -5.08 7.09 7.49
C GLY A 318 -4.38 6.82 8.82
N THR A 319 -4.87 7.36 9.94
CA THR A 319 -4.32 7.03 11.28
C THR A 319 -4.63 5.59 11.68
N LEU A 320 -5.78 5.06 11.25
CA LEU A 320 -6.21 3.68 11.50
C LEU A 320 -5.68 2.66 10.47
N SER A 321 -4.99 3.13 9.42
CA SER A 321 -4.65 2.30 8.26
C SER A 321 -3.91 1.01 8.60
N ALA A 322 -3.00 1.03 9.58
CA ALA A 322 -2.25 -0.15 10.00
C ALA A 322 -3.14 -1.20 10.69
N ALA A 323 -4.01 -0.74 11.60
CA ALA A 323 -4.96 -1.61 12.30
C ALA A 323 -6.02 -2.16 11.34
N LEU A 324 -6.56 -1.30 10.45
CA LEU A 324 -7.52 -1.69 9.44
C LEU A 324 -6.93 -2.73 8.47
N PHE A 325 -5.67 -2.56 8.07
CA PHE A 325 -4.97 -3.52 7.21
C PHE A 325 -4.87 -4.91 7.85
N VAL A 326 -4.62 -5.01 9.14
CA VAL A 326 -4.45 -6.33 9.79
C VAL A 326 -5.78 -6.96 10.22
N CYS A 327 -6.84 -6.18 10.44
CA CYS A 327 -8.10 -6.72 10.96
C CYS A 327 -9.20 -6.94 9.91
N HIS A 328 -9.14 -6.27 8.74
CA HIS A 328 -10.21 -6.41 7.73
C HIS A 328 -10.44 -7.83 7.20
N PRO A 329 -9.47 -8.77 7.17
CA PRO A 329 -9.78 -10.14 6.81
C PRO A 329 -10.71 -10.84 7.80
N ILE A 330 -10.67 -10.43 9.09
CA ILE A 330 -11.55 -10.94 10.15
C ILE A 330 -13.00 -10.59 9.82
N THR A 331 -13.27 -9.32 9.63
CA THR A 331 -14.63 -8.80 9.34
C THR A 331 -15.12 -9.29 7.98
N ARG A 332 -14.22 -9.38 6.97
CA ARG A 332 -14.58 -9.99 5.69
C ARG A 332 -15.14 -11.41 5.87
N LYS A 333 -14.44 -12.26 6.61
CA LYS A 333 -14.86 -13.65 6.80
C LYS A 333 -16.24 -13.76 7.50
N ILE A 334 -16.56 -12.79 8.37
CA ILE A 334 -17.84 -12.76 9.10
C ILE A 334 -18.99 -12.27 8.19
N PHE A 335 -18.75 -11.22 7.38
CA PHE A 335 -19.84 -10.52 6.70
C PHE A 335 -20.03 -10.91 5.22
N ILE A 336 -19.03 -11.56 4.59
CA ILE A 336 -19.15 -11.96 3.19
C ILE A 336 -20.34 -12.91 2.91
N PRO A 337 -20.72 -13.84 3.83
CA PRO A 337 -21.88 -14.70 3.61
C PRO A 337 -23.19 -13.92 3.39
N ILE A 338 -23.36 -12.76 4.05
CA ILE A 338 -24.55 -11.90 3.86
C ILE A 338 -24.68 -11.46 2.41
N SER A 339 -23.58 -10.98 1.81
CA SER A 339 -23.57 -10.57 0.39
C SER A 339 -23.78 -11.75 -0.56
N HIS A 340 -23.32 -12.94 -0.20
CA HIS A 340 -23.55 -14.17 -1.01
C HIS A 340 -25.03 -14.63 -1.00
N HIS A 341 -25.78 -14.26 0.05
CA HIS A 341 -27.23 -14.54 0.12
C HIS A 341 -28.10 -13.52 -0.63
N GLY A 342 -27.49 -12.57 -1.35
CA GLY A 342 -28.18 -11.67 -2.28
C GLY A 342 -28.17 -10.19 -1.90
N ASP A 343 -27.83 -9.83 -0.66
CA ASP A 343 -27.79 -8.44 -0.22
C ASP A 343 -26.36 -7.90 -0.19
N VAL A 344 -25.83 -7.59 -1.39
CA VAL A 344 -24.44 -7.18 -1.59
C VAL A 344 -24.10 -5.92 -0.83
N TYR A 345 -24.95 -4.90 -0.92
CA TYR A 345 -24.65 -3.60 -0.32
C TYR A 345 -24.86 -3.55 1.19
N ALA A 346 -25.82 -4.33 1.73
CA ALA A 346 -25.98 -4.46 3.17
C ALA A 346 -24.77 -5.19 3.78
N GLY A 347 -24.32 -6.29 3.18
CA GLY A 347 -23.12 -6.99 3.62
C GLY A 347 -21.87 -6.10 3.55
N LEU A 348 -21.70 -5.33 2.47
CA LEU A 348 -20.60 -4.37 2.32
C LEU A 348 -20.67 -3.26 3.38
N LEU A 349 -21.85 -2.70 3.65
CA LEU A 349 -22.02 -1.66 4.69
C LEU A 349 -21.67 -2.17 6.08
N LEU A 350 -22.17 -3.36 6.44
CA LEU A 350 -21.86 -3.99 7.72
C LEU A 350 -20.37 -4.31 7.85
N TYR A 351 -19.74 -4.78 6.77
CA TYR A 351 -18.30 -5.01 6.71
C TYR A 351 -17.52 -3.70 6.95
N VAL A 352 -17.91 -2.59 6.32
CA VAL A 352 -17.23 -1.29 6.50
C VAL A 352 -17.34 -0.83 7.94
N ILE A 353 -18.55 -0.80 8.51
CA ILE A 353 -18.79 -0.36 9.89
C ILE A 353 -17.99 -1.23 10.87
N ALA A 354 -18.13 -2.53 10.77
CA ALA A 354 -17.45 -3.49 11.66
C ALA A 354 -15.93 -3.41 11.53
N SER A 355 -15.40 -3.24 10.30
CA SER A 355 -13.96 -3.11 10.08
C SER A 355 -13.39 -1.84 10.73
N LEU A 356 -14.09 -0.71 10.63
CA LEU A 356 -13.65 0.53 11.26
C LEU A 356 -13.71 0.43 12.79
N CYS A 357 -14.77 -0.14 13.36
CA CYS A 357 -14.89 -0.37 14.80
C CYS A 357 -13.79 -1.32 15.31
N LEU A 358 -13.54 -2.43 14.60
CA LEU A 358 -12.51 -3.39 14.96
C LEU A 358 -11.11 -2.77 14.82
N ALA A 359 -10.88 -1.98 13.77
CA ALA A 359 -9.60 -1.30 13.57
C ALA A 359 -9.29 -0.30 14.71
N TRP A 360 -10.29 0.38 15.22
CA TRP A 360 -10.13 1.26 16.38
C TRP A 360 -9.70 0.45 17.61
N LEU A 361 -10.37 -0.67 17.92
CA LEU A 361 -10.03 -1.55 19.04
C LEU A 361 -8.62 -2.16 18.87
N VAL A 362 -8.30 -2.67 17.70
CA VAL A 362 -6.97 -3.24 17.39
C VAL A 362 -5.89 -2.16 17.49
N GLY A 363 -6.19 -0.93 17.09
CA GLY A 363 -5.29 0.21 17.25
C GLY A 363 -4.91 0.44 18.72
N LEU A 364 -5.90 0.43 19.62
CA LEU A 364 -5.66 0.56 21.07
C LEU A 364 -4.80 -0.61 21.63
N LEU A 365 -5.01 -1.83 21.14
CA LEU A 365 -4.18 -2.98 21.54
C LEU A 365 -2.75 -2.85 21.03
N MET A 366 -2.58 -2.42 19.78
CA MET A 366 -1.25 -2.21 19.19
C MET A 366 -0.45 -1.13 19.93
N GLU A 367 -1.08 -0.10 20.47
CA GLU A 367 -0.41 0.93 21.27
C GLU A 367 0.18 0.38 22.57
N LYS A 368 -0.44 -0.64 23.18
CA LYS A 368 0.05 -1.29 24.41
C LYS A 368 1.29 -2.16 24.18
N ILE A 369 1.56 -2.60 22.95
CA ILE A 369 2.75 -3.37 22.63
C ILE A 369 3.95 -2.40 22.51
N PRO A 370 5.07 -2.65 23.23
CA PRO A 370 6.25 -1.77 23.20
C PRO A 370 6.76 -1.53 21.77
N SER A 371 7.01 -0.27 21.45
CA SER A 371 7.61 0.09 20.15
C SER A 371 9.10 -0.25 20.14
N PRO A 372 9.61 -0.86 19.05
CA PRO A 372 11.04 -1.11 18.92
C PRO A 372 11.81 0.22 18.88
N THR A 373 12.99 0.23 19.50
CA THR A 373 13.91 1.37 19.49
C THR A 373 15.21 1.01 18.76
N LEU A 374 15.73 1.96 17.99
CA LEU A 374 17.08 1.85 17.44
C LEU A 374 18.06 2.24 18.55
N LYS A 375 18.71 1.26 19.19
CA LYS A 375 19.80 1.52 20.17
C LYS A 375 21.04 2.04 19.43
N LYS A 376 21.76 3.00 20.08
CA LYS A 376 23.12 3.38 19.67
C LYS A 376 24.02 2.14 19.67
N PRO A 377 25.01 2.05 18.76
CA PRO A 377 26.17 1.19 19.02
C PRO A 377 26.77 1.61 20.34
N GLN A 378 26.86 0.69 21.31
CA GLN A 378 27.63 0.91 22.50
C GLN A 378 29.10 0.88 22.08
N GLY A 379 29.80 1.99 22.20
CA GLY A 379 31.25 2.09 22.06
C GLY A 379 31.74 2.20 20.61
N ALA A 380 31.82 3.41 20.09
CA ALA A 380 32.84 3.87 19.14
C ALA A 380 33.37 5.20 19.63
#